data_a0fe97aebe7a15d78d490df6560a8256
#
_entry.id   a0fe97aebe7a15d78d490df6560a8256
#
_cell.length_a   1.000
_cell.length_b   1.000
_cell.length_c   1.000
_cell.angle_alpha   90.00
_cell.angle_beta   90.00
_cell.angle_gamma   90.00
#
_symmetry.space_group_name_H-M   'P 1'
#
loop_
_entity.id
_entity.type
_entity.pdbx_description
1 polymer ?
#
loop_
_entity_poly.entity_id
_entity_poly.type
_entity_poly.pdbx_seq_one_letter_code
_entity_poly.pdbx_strand_id
1 'polypeptide(L)'
;MRIIQYCLIALAAILVLTCSRHYNMLQFLGIRQISQERSGGAMTESGEFDSSGVLGVVRHPWYLAVFILLWARDLSLAEMTINMILSAYLVIGTFLEEQKLVLEFGDQYKVYQRQVSMFIPLKWLGSKLHR
;
A
#
# COMPACT_ATOMS: atom_id res chain seq x y z
N MET A 1 -24.77 8.77 6.61
CA MET A 1 -23.88 7.61 6.85
C MET A 1 -23.61 6.82 5.57
N ARG A 2 -24.61 6.35 4.84
CA ARG A 2 -24.41 5.54 3.61
C ARG A 2 -23.59 6.22 2.52
N ILE A 3 -23.73 7.53 2.31
CA ILE A 3 -22.99 8.28 1.29
C ILE A 3 -21.47 8.21 1.58
N ILE A 4 -21.07 8.40 2.83
CA ILE A 4 -19.65 8.33 3.24
C ILE A 4 -19.09 6.92 3.00
N GLN A 5 -19.87 5.88 3.31
CA GLN A 5 -19.49 4.49 3.05
C GLN A 5 -19.25 4.24 1.55
N TYR A 6 -20.18 4.67 0.69
CA TYR A 6 -20.00 4.54 -0.76
C TYR A 6 -18.79 5.32 -1.28
N CYS A 7 -18.53 6.52 -0.76
CA CYS A 7 -17.34 7.30 -1.12
C CYS A 7 -16.04 6.57 -0.71
N LEU A 8 -16.00 5.99 0.49
CA LEU A 8 -14.84 5.23 0.96
C LEU A 8 -14.61 3.95 0.14
N ILE A 9 -15.68 3.22 -0.18
CA ILE A 9 -15.61 2.02 -1.02
C ILE A 9 -15.15 2.39 -2.45
N ALA A 10 -15.67 3.48 -3.02
CA ALA A 10 -15.23 3.98 -4.32
C ALA A 10 -13.76 4.38 -4.30
N LEU A 11 -13.30 5.06 -3.25
CA LEU A 11 -11.89 5.42 -3.08
C LEU A 11 -11.01 4.16 -3.00
N ALA A 12 -11.41 3.17 -2.21
CA ALA A 12 -10.68 1.90 -2.12
C ALA A 12 -10.63 1.18 -3.47
N ALA A 13 -11.74 1.15 -4.22
CA ALA A 13 -11.79 0.56 -5.55
C ALA A 13 -10.85 1.29 -6.53
N ILE A 14 -10.82 2.63 -6.51
CA ILE A 14 -9.89 3.42 -7.32
C ILE A 14 -8.43 3.09 -6.96
N LEU A 15 -8.10 2.99 -5.68
CA LEU A 15 -6.77 2.60 -5.24
C LEU A 15 -6.39 1.21 -5.74
N VAL A 16 -7.28 0.22 -5.60
CA VAL A 16 -7.06 -1.14 -6.10
C VAL A 16 -6.84 -1.16 -7.60
N LEU A 17 -7.69 -0.48 -8.38
CA LEU A 17 -7.57 -0.41 -9.83
C LEU A 17 -6.27 0.29 -10.28
N THR A 18 -5.90 1.38 -9.60
CA THR A 18 -4.66 2.10 -9.90
C THR A 18 -3.44 1.25 -9.57
N CYS A 19 -3.47 0.56 -8.43
CA CYS A 19 -2.40 -0.37 -8.05
C CYS A 19 -2.28 -1.55 -9.02
N SER A 20 -3.40 -2.16 -9.41
CA SER A 20 -3.39 -3.31 -10.32
C SER A 20 -2.82 -3.00 -11.71
N ARG A 21 -2.88 -1.72 -12.12
CA ARG A 21 -2.25 -1.26 -13.37
C ARG A 21 -0.74 -1.05 -13.24
N HIS A 22 -0.26 -0.68 -12.05
CA HIS A 22 1.16 -0.45 -11.78
C HIS A 22 1.90 -1.72 -11.33
N TYR A 23 1.17 -2.66 -10.70
CA TYR A 23 1.74 -3.91 -10.23
C TYR A 23 1.38 -5.06 -11.15
N ASN A 24 2.36 -5.86 -11.52
CA ASN A 24 2.11 -7.16 -12.14
C ASN A 24 1.47 -8.09 -11.08
N MET A 25 0.15 -8.30 -11.19
CA MET A 25 -0.63 -9.12 -10.23
C MET A 25 -0.02 -10.52 -10.03
N LEU A 26 0.60 -11.10 -11.06
CA LEU A 26 1.28 -12.40 -11.00
C LEU A 26 2.52 -12.37 -10.10
N GLN A 27 3.17 -11.23 -9.99
CA GLN A 27 4.34 -11.03 -9.12
C GLN A 27 3.91 -10.84 -7.66
N PHE A 28 2.78 -10.15 -7.44
CA PHE A 28 2.19 -9.97 -6.11
C PHE A 28 1.68 -11.30 -5.52
N LEU A 29 1.08 -12.17 -6.33
CA LEU A 29 0.60 -13.50 -5.91
C LEU A 29 1.74 -14.51 -5.68
N GLY A 30 3.00 -14.12 -5.86
CA GLY A 30 4.15 -14.99 -5.61
C GLY A 30 4.35 -16.10 -6.67
N ILE A 31 3.52 -16.16 -7.71
CA ILE A 31 3.57 -17.20 -8.74
C ILE A 31 4.87 -17.09 -9.54
N ARG A 32 5.36 -15.88 -9.78
CA ARG A 32 6.65 -15.65 -10.46
C ARG A 32 7.86 -15.94 -9.55
N GLN A 33 7.71 -15.84 -8.24
CA GLN A 33 8.78 -16.14 -7.28
C GLN A 33 9.09 -17.64 -7.21
N ILE A 34 8.11 -18.49 -7.50
CA ILE A 34 8.27 -19.95 -7.58
C ILE A 34 9.05 -20.35 -8.84
N SER A 35 8.98 -19.56 -9.89
CA SER A 35 9.56 -19.84 -11.21
C SER A 35 10.94 -19.20 -11.44
N GLN A 36 11.31 -18.20 -10.65
CA GLN A 36 12.61 -17.52 -10.71
C GLN A 36 13.13 -17.30 -9.30
N GLU A 37 14.33 -17.81 -9.01
CA GLU A 37 15.07 -17.66 -7.74
C GLU A 37 15.45 -16.20 -7.37
N ARG A 38 14.84 -15.21 -7.98
CA ARG A 38 15.01 -13.80 -7.66
C ARG A 38 13.81 -13.31 -6.89
N SER A 39 14.00 -13.07 -5.62
CA SER A 39 13.11 -12.26 -4.77
C SER A 39 13.16 -10.80 -5.22
N GLY A 40 12.63 -10.52 -6.41
CA GLY A 40 12.30 -9.17 -6.81
C GLY A 40 11.04 -8.77 -6.07
N GLY A 41 11.12 -7.77 -5.18
CA GLY A 41 9.94 -7.15 -4.59
C GLY A 41 8.99 -6.66 -5.69
N ALA A 42 7.72 -6.46 -5.34
CA ALA A 42 6.63 -6.11 -6.25
C ALA A 42 6.82 -4.79 -7.03
N MET A 43 7.98 -4.16 -6.98
CA MET A 43 8.18 -2.79 -7.44
C MET A 43 8.72 -2.63 -8.85
N THR A 44 9.40 -3.63 -9.45
CA THR A 44 9.80 -3.54 -10.87
C THR A 44 10.18 -4.86 -11.50
N GLU A 45 9.97 -4.97 -12.80
CA GLU A 45 10.47 -6.09 -13.62
C GLU A 45 12.00 -6.01 -13.86
N SER A 46 12.60 -4.83 -13.70
CA SER A 46 14.02 -4.55 -14.00
C SER A 46 14.94 -4.54 -12.78
N GLY A 47 14.42 -4.74 -11.56
CA GLY A 47 15.19 -4.62 -10.31
C GLY A 47 15.52 -3.18 -9.92
N GLU A 48 14.99 -2.18 -10.63
CA GLU A 48 15.07 -0.76 -10.27
C GLU A 48 13.85 -0.36 -9.44
N PHE A 49 14.08 0.55 -8.48
CA PHE A 49 13.04 1.08 -7.62
C PHE A 49 12.22 2.15 -8.37
N ASP A 50 10.93 1.87 -8.62
CA ASP A 50 10.02 2.82 -9.25
C ASP A 50 9.03 3.39 -8.22
N SER A 51 9.08 4.70 -8.02
CA SER A 51 8.19 5.47 -7.15
C SER A 51 7.17 6.31 -7.92
N SER A 52 6.89 5.96 -9.17
CA SER A 52 5.95 6.70 -10.02
C SER A 52 4.47 6.45 -9.65
N GLY A 53 3.59 7.31 -10.14
CA GLY A 53 2.14 7.17 -9.99
C GLY A 53 1.67 7.21 -8.54
N VAL A 54 0.83 6.25 -8.14
CA VAL A 54 0.26 6.16 -6.79
C VAL A 54 1.31 5.95 -5.70
N LEU A 55 2.46 5.33 -6.02
CA LEU A 55 3.59 5.15 -5.12
C LEU A 55 4.33 6.46 -4.80
N GLY A 56 4.18 7.50 -5.63
CA GLY A 56 4.63 8.85 -5.32
C GLY A 56 3.74 9.59 -4.31
N VAL A 57 2.54 9.09 -4.04
CA VAL A 57 1.56 9.67 -3.11
C VAL A 57 1.58 8.96 -1.75
N VAL A 58 1.49 7.63 -1.77
CA VAL A 58 1.59 6.76 -0.59
C VAL A 58 2.42 5.53 -0.93
N ARG A 59 3.17 5.02 0.07
CA ARG A 59 4.06 3.87 -0.14
C ARG A 59 3.32 2.54 -0.20
N HIS A 60 2.23 2.41 0.55
CA HIS A 60 1.46 1.16 0.68
C HIS A 60 -0.02 1.33 0.29
N PRO A 61 -0.32 1.66 -0.97
CA PRO A 61 -1.69 1.93 -1.41
C PRO A 61 -2.60 0.69 -1.33
N TRP A 62 -2.07 -0.52 -1.50
CA TRP A 62 -2.81 -1.78 -1.33
C TRP A 62 -3.29 -1.97 0.11
N TYR A 63 -2.40 -1.79 1.08
CA TYR A 63 -2.72 -1.92 2.49
C TYR A 63 -3.72 -0.85 2.92
N LEU A 64 -3.58 0.37 2.39
CA LEU A 64 -4.53 1.46 2.62
C LEU A 64 -5.92 1.10 2.05
N ALA A 65 -6.01 0.56 0.85
CA ALA A 65 -7.27 0.14 0.24
C ALA A 65 -7.97 -0.94 1.08
N VAL A 66 -7.23 -1.96 1.52
CA VAL A 66 -7.76 -3.01 2.39
C VAL A 66 -8.22 -2.42 3.73
N PHE A 67 -7.44 -1.53 4.33
CA PHE A 67 -7.79 -0.86 5.58
C PHE A 67 -9.11 -0.07 5.45
N ILE A 68 -9.26 0.70 4.36
CA ILE A 68 -10.50 1.44 4.08
C ILE A 68 -11.68 0.47 3.93
N LEU A 69 -11.53 -0.64 3.19
CA LEU A 69 -12.59 -1.62 2.98
C LEU A 69 -13.03 -2.30 4.28
N LEU A 70 -12.11 -2.58 5.19
CA LEU A 70 -12.42 -3.16 6.49
C LEU A 70 -13.33 -2.25 7.33
N TRP A 71 -13.14 -0.94 7.25
CA TRP A 71 -13.83 0.04 8.09
C TRP A 71 -14.95 0.82 7.37
N ALA A 72 -15.13 0.65 6.05
CA ALA A 72 -16.10 1.40 5.24
C ALA A 72 -17.54 0.86 5.30
N ARG A 73 -17.85 -0.08 6.17
CA ARG A 73 -19.17 -0.72 6.27
C ARG A 73 -19.74 -0.62 7.69
N ASP A 74 -21.02 -0.87 7.83
CA ASP A 74 -21.65 -0.98 9.15
C ASP A 74 -21.11 -2.23 9.84
N LEU A 75 -20.64 -2.07 11.08
CA LEU A 75 -19.92 -3.10 11.82
C LEU A 75 -20.68 -3.48 13.07
N SER A 76 -20.88 -4.78 13.28
CA SER A 76 -21.25 -5.35 14.56
C SER A 76 -20.04 -5.34 15.51
N LEU A 77 -20.26 -5.53 16.80
CA LEU A 77 -19.19 -5.58 17.81
C LEU A 77 -18.16 -6.69 17.51
N ALA A 78 -18.63 -7.85 17.04
CA ALA A 78 -17.75 -8.95 16.65
C ALA A 78 -16.89 -8.58 15.43
N GLU A 79 -17.48 -7.94 14.40
CA GLU A 79 -16.75 -7.49 13.22
C GLU A 79 -15.74 -6.39 13.56
N MET A 80 -16.04 -5.47 14.48
CA MET A 80 -15.09 -4.49 14.96
C MET A 80 -13.85 -5.16 15.59
N THR A 81 -14.06 -6.19 16.40
CA THR A 81 -12.95 -6.94 17.01
C THR A 81 -12.07 -7.59 15.96
N ILE A 82 -12.68 -8.27 14.98
CA ILE A 82 -11.95 -8.88 13.86
C ILE A 82 -11.19 -7.84 13.08
N ASN A 83 -11.81 -6.70 12.75
CA ASN A 83 -11.18 -5.62 11.99
C ASN A 83 -10.01 -4.98 12.74
N MET A 84 -10.08 -4.88 14.06
CA MET A 84 -8.95 -4.42 14.89
C MET A 84 -7.76 -5.37 14.78
N ILE A 85 -8.00 -6.69 14.88
CA ILE A 85 -6.95 -7.71 14.75
C ILE A 85 -6.33 -7.67 13.34
N LEU A 86 -7.17 -7.61 12.29
CA LEU A 86 -6.71 -7.52 10.91
C LEU A 86 -5.94 -6.23 10.64
N SER A 87 -6.39 -5.10 11.21
CA SER A 87 -5.69 -3.82 11.09
C SER A 87 -4.31 -3.86 11.75
N ALA A 88 -4.21 -4.46 12.93
CA ALA A 88 -2.93 -4.67 13.61
C ALA A 88 -1.99 -5.55 12.76
N TYR A 89 -2.52 -6.64 12.20
CA TYR A 89 -1.77 -7.51 11.29
C TYR A 89 -1.27 -6.78 10.05
N LEU A 90 -2.11 -5.96 9.41
CA LEU A 90 -1.72 -5.15 8.26
C LEU A 90 -0.60 -4.16 8.60
N VAL A 91 -0.70 -3.48 9.74
CA VAL A 91 0.33 -2.52 10.18
C VAL A 91 1.66 -3.23 10.43
N ILE A 92 1.64 -4.34 11.17
CA ILE A 92 2.85 -5.14 11.44
C ILE A 92 3.45 -5.65 10.12
N GLY A 93 2.62 -6.20 9.22
CA GLY A 93 3.04 -6.67 7.91
C GLY A 93 3.72 -5.58 7.08
N THR A 94 3.16 -4.37 7.11
CA THR A 94 3.73 -3.21 6.42
C THR A 94 5.12 -2.85 6.98
N PHE A 95 5.32 -2.85 8.29
CA PHE A 95 6.62 -2.58 8.89
C PHE A 95 7.66 -3.65 8.52
N LEU A 96 7.28 -4.92 8.53
CA LEU A 96 8.16 -6.01 8.11
C LEU A 96 8.54 -5.90 6.62
N GLU A 97 7.59 -5.55 5.76
CA GLU A 97 7.84 -5.31 4.35
C GLU A 97 8.80 -4.12 4.15
N GLU A 98 8.61 -3.02 4.86
CA GLU A 98 9.52 -1.87 4.80
C GLU A 98 10.95 -2.22 5.23
N GLN A 99 11.11 -3.01 6.28
CA GLN A 99 12.43 -3.50 6.69
C GLN A 99 13.08 -4.33 5.58
N LYS A 100 12.32 -5.22 4.95
CA LYS A 100 12.80 -6.01 3.82
C LYS A 100 13.21 -5.12 2.64
N LEU A 101 12.40 -4.12 2.29
CA LEU A 101 12.71 -3.20 1.19
C LEU A 101 13.95 -2.33 1.48
N VAL A 102 14.16 -1.92 2.74
CA VAL A 102 15.40 -1.23 3.14
C VAL A 102 16.62 -2.14 2.99
N LEU A 103 16.50 -3.43 3.31
CA LEU A 103 17.60 -4.39 3.12
C LEU A 103 17.89 -4.65 1.63
N GLU A 104 16.86 -4.65 0.79
CA GLU A 104 16.99 -4.94 -0.64
C GLU A 104 17.48 -3.72 -1.45
N PHE A 105 16.93 -2.53 -1.20
CA PHE A 105 17.21 -1.30 -1.97
C PHE A 105 18.10 -0.29 -1.24
N GLY A 106 18.41 -0.51 0.04
CA GLY A 106 19.31 0.30 0.82
C GLY A 106 18.90 1.78 0.92
N ASP A 107 19.85 2.67 0.63
CA ASP A 107 19.67 4.12 0.80
C ASP A 107 18.64 4.73 -0.17
N GLN A 108 18.43 4.14 -1.33
CA GLN A 108 17.38 4.57 -2.27
C GLN A 108 15.99 4.48 -1.63
N TYR A 109 15.70 3.38 -0.93
CA TYR A 109 14.44 3.23 -0.24
C TYR A 109 14.30 4.16 0.97
N LYS A 110 15.38 4.42 1.70
CA LYS A 110 15.38 5.39 2.81
C LYS A 110 15.08 6.82 2.34
N VAL A 111 15.62 7.24 1.20
CA VAL A 111 15.29 8.53 0.58
C VAL A 111 13.81 8.59 0.23
N TYR A 112 13.26 7.54 -0.37
CA TYR A 112 11.84 7.41 -0.67
C TYR A 112 10.96 7.47 0.59
N GLN A 113 11.36 6.80 1.67
CA GLN A 113 10.66 6.87 2.97
C GLN A 113 10.59 8.30 3.52
N ARG A 114 11.59 9.14 3.25
CA ARG A 114 11.60 10.55 3.68
C ARG A 114 10.65 11.41 2.84
N GLN A 115 10.47 11.09 1.57
CA GLN A 115 9.70 11.90 0.62
C GLN A 115 8.21 11.52 0.59
N VAL A 116 7.88 10.25 0.75
CA VAL A 116 6.53 9.72 0.61
C VAL A 116 6.02 9.15 1.93
N SER A 117 4.76 9.44 2.26
CA SER A 117 4.11 8.94 3.47
C SER A 117 3.71 7.46 3.32
N MET A 118 3.63 6.73 4.44
CA MET A 118 3.29 5.30 4.47
C MET A 118 1.86 5.04 3.99
N PHE A 119 0.85 5.63 4.64
CA PHE A 119 -0.58 5.44 4.37
C PHE A 119 -1.30 6.75 4.04
N ILE A 120 -1.15 7.77 4.89
CA ILE A 120 -1.85 9.04 4.73
C ILE A 120 -0.94 9.99 3.94
N PRO A 121 -1.39 10.58 2.82
CA PRO A 121 -0.53 11.37 1.91
C PRO A 121 -0.19 12.78 2.46
N LEU A 122 0.22 12.86 3.73
CA LEU A 122 0.51 14.14 4.39
C LEU A 122 1.67 14.87 3.75
N LYS A 123 2.73 14.16 3.36
CA LYS A 123 3.92 14.74 2.73
C LYS A 123 3.61 15.24 1.33
N TRP A 124 2.80 14.50 0.58
CA TRP A 124 2.33 14.91 -0.75
C TRP A 124 1.43 16.15 -0.67
N LEU A 125 0.49 16.18 0.28
CA LEU A 125 -0.36 17.35 0.52
C LEU A 125 0.47 18.58 0.93
N GLY A 126 1.43 18.41 1.84
CA GLY A 126 2.33 19.48 2.25
C GLY A 126 3.14 20.06 1.09
N SER A 127 3.66 19.22 0.20
CA SER A 127 4.42 19.67 -0.97
C SER A 127 3.55 20.42 -2.00
N LYS A 128 2.25 20.18 -2.05
CA LYS A 128 1.30 20.90 -2.92
C LYS A 128 0.83 22.23 -2.34
N LEU A 129 0.74 22.33 -1.00
CA LEU A 129 0.32 23.57 -0.32
C LEU A 129 1.42 24.63 -0.27
N HIS A 130 2.71 24.25 -0.40
CA HIS A 130 3.85 25.17 -0.42
C HIS A 130 4.26 25.63 -1.83
N ARG A 131 3.51 25.27 -2.87
CA ARG A 131 3.67 25.79 -4.22
C ARG A 131 2.62 26.85 -4.54
#